data_19ecdcaed088fd0b7f24dcb6ce0b5589
#
_entry.id   19ecdcaed088fd0b7f24dcb6ce0b5589
#
_cell.length_a   1.000
_cell.length_b   1.000
_cell.length_c   1.000
_cell.angle_alpha   90.00
_cell.angle_beta   90.00
_cell.angle_gamma   90.00
#
_symmetry.space_group_name_H-M   'P 1'
#
loop_
_entity.id
_entity.type
_entity.pdbx_description
1 polymer ?
#
loop_
_entity_poly.entity_id
_entity_poly.type
_entity_poly.pdbx_seq_one_letter_code
_entity_poly.pdbx_strand_id
1 'polypeptide(L)'
;TKSENNNLELKSKELVVEAAKYEIKQASAGHYPSLKLTASYGGSESKNDTDTTLGVFNGDDPRILDSASIGLELNVPIYSGGATSAAVRQAQANYVLASEDRELTHRSVVRQVRSSFADVVALVSSLKALEQSVVSAESALKATQAGFEVGTRTIVDVLNSTQNLYRA
;
A
#
# COMPACT_ATOMS: atom_id res chain seq x y z
N THR A 1 -1.09 4.80 21.19
CA THR A 1 -0.50 3.54 21.71
C THR A 1 0.74 3.16 20.92
N LYS A 2 1.61 2.28 21.45
CA LYS A 2 2.87 1.87 20.79
C LYS A 2 2.64 1.20 19.42
N SER A 3 1.49 0.54 19.25
CA SER A 3 1.06 -0.05 17.98
C SER A 3 0.63 0.97 16.93
N GLU A 4 0.09 2.12 17.31
CA GLU A 4 -0.26 3.20 16.37
C GLU A 4 0.98 3.86 15.78
N ASN A 5 2.00 4.11 16.61
CA ASN A 5 3.24 4.76 16.16
C ASN A 5 4.12 3.87 15.26
N ASN A 6 3.97 2.55 15.35
CA ASN A 6 4.76 1.58 14.58
C ASN A 6 3.98 0.96 13.40
N ASN A 7 2.74 1.38 13.15
CA ASN A 7 1.97 0.87 12.03
C ASN A 7 2.42 1.51 10.72
N LEU A 8 2.98 0.68 9.82
CA LEU A 8 3.50 1.12 8.53
C LEU A 8 2.40 1.64 7.60
N GLU A 9 1.20 1.08 7.69
CA GLU A 9 0.04 1.52 6.89
C GLU A 9 -0.37 2.94 7.29
N LEU A 10 -0.46 3.23 8.59
CA LEU A 10 -0.77 4.57 9.06
C LEU A 10 0.30 5.59 8.66
N LYS A 11 1.57 5.20 8.75
CA LYS A 11 2.69 6.04 8.33
C LYS A 11 2.69 6.31 6.82
N SER A 12 2.33 5.29 6.03
CA SER A 12 2.13 5.46 4.58
C SER A 12 1.03 6.49 4.27
N LYS A 13 -0.11 6.43 4.97
CA LYS A 13 -1.19 7.41 4.79
C LYS A 13 -0.80 8.82 5.23
N GLU A 14 0.04 8.98 6.26
CA GLU A 14 0.59 10.28 6.65
C GLU A 14 1.43 10.90 5.53
N LEU A 15 2.28 10.11 4.87
CA LEU A 15 3.06 10.57 3.72
C LEU A 15 2.19 10.93 2.51
N VAL A 16 1.08 10.21 2.29
CA VAL A 16 0.10 10.55 1.23
C VAL A 16 -0.56 11.91 1.51
N VAL A 17 -0.93 12.20 2.77
CA VAL A 17 -1.47 13.51 3.16
C VAL A 17 -0.43 14.61 2.94
N GLU A 18 0.83 14.35 3.27
CA GLU A 18 1.91 15.31 3.04
C GLU A 18 2.15 15.55 1.54
N ALA A 19 2.13 14.50 0.71
CA ALA A 19 2.21 14.62 -0.74
C ALA A 19 1.06 15.48 -1.30
N ALA A 20 -0.18 15.23 -0.91
CA ALA A 20 -1.34 16.01 -1.32
C ALA A 20 -1.21 17.51 -0.93
N LYS A 21 -0.57 17.82 0.20
CA LYS A 21 -0.25 19.19 0.58
C LYS A 21 0.74 19.86 -0.38
N TYR A 22 1.72 19.11 -0.89
CA TYR A 22 2.65 19.62 -1.92
C TYR A 22 1.97 19.77 -3.28
N GLU A 23 0.98 18.93 -3.62
CA GLU A 23 0.18 19.07 -4.84
C GLU A 23 -0.58 20.41 -4.88
N ILE A 24 -1.07 20.91 -3.73
CA ILE A 24 -1.69 22.25 -3.66
C ILE A 24 -0.67 23.32 -4.04
N LYS A 25 0.57 23.23 -3.55
CA LYS A 25 1.64 24.19 -3.89
C LYS A 25 2.00 24.09 -5.36
N GLN A 26 2.08 22.87 -5.92
CA GLN A 26 2.34 22.64 -7.33
C GLN A 26 1.24 23.24 -8.21
N ALA A 27 -0.03 23.01 -7.88
CA ALA A 27 -1.15 23.63 -8.60
C ALA A 27 -1.11 25.15 -8.52
N SER A 28 -0.78 25.72 -7.36
CA SER A 28 -0.62 27.17 -7.16
C SER A 28 0.52 27.75 -7.97
N ALA A 29 1.58 26.97 -8.22
CA ALA A 29 2.72 27.39 -9.04
C ALA A 29 2.34 27.69 -10.49
N GLY A 30 1.21 27.20 -10.99
CA GLY A 30 0.66 27.56 -12.29
C GLY A 30 0.27 29.03 -12.46
N HIS A 31 0.26 29.81 -11.37
CA HIS A 31 0.09 31.28 -11.43
C HIS A 31 1.42 32.04 -11.62
N TYR A 32 2.56 31.35 -11.47
CA TYR A 32 3.88 31.98 -11.57
C TYR A 32 4.52 31.78 -12.94
N PRO A 33 5.45 32.67 -13.34
CA PRO A 33 6.26 32.47 -14.54
C PRO A 33 7.07 31.18 -14.46
N SER A 34 7.18 30.48 -15.60
CA SER A 34 8.08 29.33 -15.76
C SER A 34 9.23 29.65 -16.69
N LEU A 35 10.44 29.27 -16.30
CA LEU A 35 11.67 29.42 -17.07
C LEU A 35 12.17 28.04 -17.47
N LYS A 36 12.35 27.83 -18.79
CA LYS A 36 12.85 26.58 -19.36
C LYS A 36 14.14 26.84 -20.10
N LEU A 37 15.19 26.10 -19.75
CA LEU A 37 16.46 26.04 -20.49
C LEU A 37 16.44 24.78 -21.36
N THR A 38 16.65 24.94 -22.65
CA THR A 38 16.80 23.86 -23.61
C THR A 38 18.21 23.91 -24.24
N ALA A 39 18.84 22.74 -24.28
CA ALA A 39 20.08 22.57 -25.01
C ALA A 39 19.94 21.34 -25.91
N SER A 40 20.28 21.48 -27.17
CA SER A 40 20.33 20.35 -28.11
C SER A 40 21.61 20.35 -28.90
N TYR A 41 22.14 19.15 -29.10
CA TYR A 41 23.27 18.89 -29.99
C TYR A 41 22.84 17.76 -30.94
N GLY A 42 23.08 17.95 -32.24
CA GLY A 42 22.73 16.96 -33.25
C GLY A 42 23.66 17.08 -34.47
N GLY A 43 24.08 15.92 -34.98
CA GLY A 43 24.79 15.83 -36.25
C GLY A 43 23.86 15.18 -37.28
N SER A 44 23.83 15.73 -38.51
CA SER A 44 23.17 15.13 -39.66
C SER A 44 24.16 14.90 -40.79
N GLU A 45 24.22 13.65 -41.27
CA GLU A 45 24.95 13.30 -42.48
C GLU A 45 23.93 13.21 -43.64
N SER A 46 24.09 14.04 -44.66
CA SER A 46 23.26 14.00 -45.86
C SER A 46 24.11 13.53 -47.03
N LYS A 47 23.79 12.36 -47.57
CA LYS A 47 24.31 11.86 -48.84
C LYS A 47 23.28 12.19 -49.93
N ASN A 48 23.65 13.07 -50.88
CA ASN A 48 22.87 13.30 -52.07
C ASN A 48 23.36 12.35 -53.16
N ASP A 49 22.70 11.21 -53.33
CA ASP A 49 22.84 10.40 -54.54
C ASP A 49 22.12 11.12 -55.69
N THR A 50 22.85 11.97 -56.41
CA THR A 50 22.36 12.53 -57.66
C THR A 50 22.82 11.61 -58.78
N ASP A 51 21.94 10.72 -59.22
CA ASP A 51 22.10 9.96 -60.48
C ASP A 51 22.16 10.96 -61.64
N THR A 52 23.34 11.35 -62.01
CA THR A 52 23.53 12.20 -63.20
C THR A 52 23.88 11.32 -64.38
N THR A 53 22.89 11.07 -65.27
CA THR A 53 22.98 10.31 -66.50
C THR A 53 23.91 10.96 -67.54
N LEU A 54 24.67 11.99 -67.24
CA LEU A 54 25.56 12.74 -68.08
C LEU A 54 26.91 12.98 -67.37
N GLY A 55 27.76 11.99 -67.29
CA GLY A 55 29.25 11.99 -67.24
C GLY A 55 30.02 13.14 -66.62
N VAL A 56 29.47 13.86 -65.63
CA VAL A 56 30.18 14.89 -64.85
C VAL A 56 30.38 14.33 -63.43
N PHE A 57 31.62 14.00 -63.10
CA PHE A 57 32.03 13.61 -61.77
C PHE A 57 31.87 14.81 -60.82
N ASN A 58 30.75 14.96 -60.19
CA ASN A 58 30.61 15.77 -58.97
C ASN A 58 30.99 14.89 -57.79
N GLY A 59 32.08 15.26 -57.13
CA GLY A 59 32.60 14.57 -56.00
C GLY A 59 31.48 14.42 -54.93
N ASP A 60 31.30 13.19 -54.53
CA ASP A 60 30.44 12.79 -53.45
C ASP A 60 31.06 13.30 -52.12
N ASP A 61 30.77 14.55 -51.78
CA ASP A 61 31.24 15.16 -50.55
C ASP A 61 30.15 15.01 -49.48
N PRO A 62 30.29 14.09 -48.51
CA PRO A 62 29.30 13.94 -47.47
C PRO A 62 29.27 15.23 -46.64
N ARG A 63 28.15 15.94 -46.70
CA ARG A 63 27.95 17.11 -45.82
C ARG A 63 27.58 16.64 -44.44
N ILE A 64 28.56 16.74 -43.53
CA ILE A 64 28.35 16.56 -42.10
C ILE A 64 27.98 17.93 -41.53
N LEU A 65 26.77 18.08 -41.04
CA LEU A 65 26.28 19.28 -40.39
C LEU A 65 26.11 18.99 -38.91
N ASP A 66 27.01 19.50 -38.10
CA ASP A 66 26.86 19.52 -36.65
C ASP A 66 26.11 20.80 -36.23
N SER A 67 25.06 20.64 -35.49
CA SER A 67 24.27 21.74 -34.95
C SER A 67 24.23 21.68 -33.44
N ALA A 68 24.51 22.79 -32.77
CA ALA A 68 24.31 22.97 -31.35
C ALA A 68 23.38 24.17 -31.14
N SER A 69 22.35 24.00 -30.32
CA SER A 69 21.50 25.11 -29.95
C SER A 69 21.25 25.17 -28.43
N ILE A 70 21.25 26.39 -27.90
CA ILE A 70 20.86 26.69 -26.52
C ILE A 70 19.76 27.72 -26.58
N GLY A 71 18.63 27.44 -25.93
CA GLY A 71 17.47 28.31 -25.87
C GLY A 71 17.00 28.52 -24.43
N LEU A 72 16.59 29.73 -24.12
CA LEU A 72 15.93 30.11 -22.87
C LEU A 72 14.50 30.60 -23.20
N GLU A 73 13.51 29.91 -22.62
CA GLU A 73 12.10 30.22 -22.81
C GLU A 73 11.50 30.67 -21.48
N LEU A 74 10.97 31.87 -21.43
CA LEU A 74 10.21 32.42 -20.29
C LEU A 74 8.73 32.44 -20.68
N ASN A 75 7.92 31.64 -19.95
CA ASN A 75 6.46 31.63 -20.13
C ASN A 75 5.80 32.29 -18.93
N VAL A 76 5.04 33.38 -19.19
CA VAL A 76 4.31 34.16 -18.18
C VAL A 76 2.81 34.02 -18.46
N PRO A 77 2.07 33.21 -17.68
CA PRO A 77 0.62 33.07 -17.86
C PRO A 77 -0.10 34.34 -17.36
N ILE A 78 -0.66 35.12 -18.26
CA ILE A 78 -1.42 36.35 -17.91
C ILE A 78 -2.87 35.97 -17.52
N TYR A 79 -3.48 35.06 -18.25
CA TYR A 79 -4.83 34.59 -18.03
C TYR A 79 -5.05 33.20 -18.55
N SER A 80 -5.54 32.30 -17.68
CA SER A 80 -5.80 30.88 -17.98
C SER A 80 -7.28 30.48 -17.97
N GLY A 81 -8.22 31.47 -18.07
CA GLY A 81 -9.64 31.17 -18.05
C GLY A 81 -10.15 30.51 -16.76
N GLY A 82 -9.44 30.68 -15.64
CA GLY A 82 -9.78 30.06 -14.36
C GLY A 82 -9.26 28.62 -14.19
N ALA A 83 -8.55 28.06 -15.17
CA ALA A 83 -8.04 26.68 -15.11
C ALA A 83 -7.10 26.45 -13.91
N THR A 84 -6.17 27.37 -13.65
CA THR A 84 -5.24 27.27 -12.51
C THR A 84 -5.99 27.32 -11.18
N SER A 85 -6.96 28.23 -11.04
CA SER A 85 -7.80 28.30 -9.83
C SER A 85 -8.66 27.06 -9.63
N ALA A 86 -9.14 26.43 -10.71
CA ALA A 86 -9.84 25.16 -10.65
C ALA A 86 -8.92 24.02 -10.23
N ALA A 87 -7.68 23.98 -10.76
CA ALA A 87 -6.66 23.00 -10.38
C ALA A 87 -6.29 23.11 -8.87
N VAL A 88 -6.17 24.34 -8.35
CA VAL A 88 -5.92 24.55 -6.90
C VAL A 88 -7.08 24.02 -6.07
N ARG A 89 -8.33 24.31 -6.44
CA ARG A 89 -9.51 23.77 -5.72
C ARG A 89 -9.56 22.23 -5.79
N GLN A 90 -9.22 21.65 -6.93
CA GLN A 90 -9.13 20.20 -7.08
C GLN A 90 -8.06 19.60 -6.15
N ALA A 91 -6.86 20.18 -6.10
CA ALA A 91 -5.79 19.75 -5.20
C ALA A 91 -6.19 19.89 -3.73
N GLN A 92 -6.91 20.94 -3.36
CA GLN A 92 -7.45 21.11 -2.00
C GLN A 92 -8.47 20.02 -1.66
N ALA A 93 -9.36 19.67 -2.58
CA ALA A 93 -10.31 18.57 -2.39
C ALA A 93 -9.59 17.21 -2.22
N ASN A 94 -8.55 16.96 -3.01
CA ASN A 94 -7.71 15.76 -2.89
C ASN A 94 -6.98 15.70 -1.53
N TYR A 95 -6.52 16.83 -1.01
CA TYR A 95 -5.93 16.90 0.33
C TYR A 95 -6.93 16.51 1.42
N VAL A 96 -8.17 17.02 1.34
CA VAL A 96 -9.24 16.66 2.29
C VAL A 96 -9.51 15.15 2.20
N LEU A 97 -9.65 14.61 0.98
CA LEU A 97 -9.86 13.17 0.75
C LEU A 97 -8.74 12.32 1.37
N ALA A 98 -7.48 12.69 1.16
CA ALA A 98 -6.33 11.99 1.75
C ALA A 98 -6.33 12.06 3.29
N SER A 99 -6.73 13.20 3.86
CA SER A 99 -6.85 13.40 5.31
C SER A 99 -7.92 12.51 5.93
N GLU A 100 -9.10 12.41 5.28
CA GLU A 100 -10.20 11.56 5.73
C GLU A 100 -9.85 10.06 5.59
N ASP A 101 -9.14 9.68 4.52
CA ASP A 101 -8.67 8.31 4.31
C ASP A 101 -7.64 7.88 5.38
N ARG A 102 -6.75 8.80 5.78
CA ARG A 102 -5.85 8.58 6.92
C ARG A 102 -6.64 8.35 8.22
N GLU A 103 -7.67 9.17 8.49
CA GLU A 103 -8.50 9.03 9.69
C GLU A 103 -9.29 7.71 9.69
N LEU A 104 -9.82 7.29 8.54
CA LEU A 104 -10.50 6.01 8.35
C LEU A 104 -9.53 4.86 8.66
N THR A 105 -8.32 4.91 8.13
CA THR A 105 -7.27 3.92 8.39
C THR A 105 -6.90 3.88 9.87
N HIS A 106 -6.74 5.02 10.54
CA HIS A 106 -6.48 5.10 11.97
C HIS A 106 -7.58 4.40 12.80
N ARG A 107 -8.84 4.70 12.51
CA ARG A 107 -9.97 4.04 13.19
C ARG A 107 -10.02 2.54 12.93
N SER A 108 -9.67 2.11 11.72
CA SER A 108 -9.58 0.69 11.37
C SER A 108 -8.50 -0.03 12.18
N VAL A 109 -7.31 0.55 12.28
CA VAL A 109 -6.19 0.01 13.06
C VAL A 109 -6.56 -0.11 14.54
N VAL A 110 -7.14 0.94 15.14
CA VAL A 110 -7.59 0.92 16.53
C VAL A 110 -8.61 -0.19 16.77
N ARG A 111 -9.58 -0.34 15.88
CA ARG A 111 -10.61 -1.39 15.95
C ARG A 111 -9.99 -2.77 15.87
N GLN A 112 -9.06 -2.99 14.92
CA GLN A 112 -8.35 -4.26 14.75
C GLN A 112 -7.56 -4.64 16.01
N VAL A 113 -6.82 -3.70 16.60
CA VAL A 113 -6.06 -3.94 17.85
C VAL A 113 -6.98 -4.33 19.00
N ARG A 114 -8.11 -3.64 19.13
CA ARG A 114 -9.10 -3.96 20.19
C ARG A 114 -9.72 -5.34 19.98
N SER A 115 -10.08 -5.69 18.75
CA SER A 115 -10.61 -7.01 18.41
C SER A 115 -9.60 -8.10 18.74
N SER A 116 -8.36 -7.97 18.25
CA SER A 116 -7.32 -8.96 18.52
C SER A 116 -7.02 -9.13 20.01
N PHE A 117 -7.10 -8.06 20.80
CA PHE A 117 -6.95 -8.15 22.25
C PHE A 117 -8.12 -8.93 22.89
N ALA A 118 -9.35 -8.64 22.48
CA ALA A 118 -10.53 -9.36 22.98
C ALA A 118 -10.47 -10.85 22.60
N ASP A 119 -10.02 -11.17 21.38
CA ASP A 119 -9.84 -12.54 20.91
C ASP A 119 -8.82 -13.30 21.79
N VAL A 120 -7.69 -12.66 22.13
CA VAL A 120 -6.70 -13.28 23.04
C VAL A 120 -7.29 -13.55 24.42
N VAL A 121 -8.04 -12.62 24.99
CA VAL A 121 -8.71 -12.81 26.29
C VAL A 121 -9.72 -13.96 26.24
N ALA A 122 -10.50 -14.03 25.15
CA ALA A 122 -11.48 -15.11 24.95
C ALA A 122 -10.78 -16.48 24.81
N LEU A 123 -9.68 -16.53 24.03
CA LEU A 123 -8.89 -17.77 23.85
C LEU A 123 -8.24 -18.25 25.14
N VAL A 124 -7.73 -17.35 25.97
CA VAL A 124 -7.19 -17.72 27.30
C VAL A 124 -8.28 -18.28 28.20
N SER A 125 -9.47 -17.71 28.15
CA SER A 125 -10.62 -18.21 28.92
C SER A 125 -11.09 -19.58 28.41
N SER A 126 -11.13 -19.76 27.09
CA SER A 126 -11.45 -21.03 26.44
C SER A 126 -10.43 -22.13 26.80
N LEU A 127 -9.14 -21.79 26.77
CA LEU A 127 -8.08 -22.73 27.15
C LEU A 127 -8.28 -23.25 28.58
N LYS A 128 -8.54 -22.37 29.55
CA LYS A 128 -8.82 -22.76 30.93
C LYS A 128 -10.04 -23.65 31.06
N ALA A 129 -11.08 -23.40 30.28
CA ALA A 129 -12.29 -24.22 30.28
C ALA A 129 -12.02 -25.63 29.69
N LEU A 130 -11.23 -25.72 28.64
CA LEU A 130 -10.80 -27.01 28.06
C LEU A 130 -9.91 -27.81 29.01
N GLU A 131 -8.94 -27.16 29.67
CA GLU A 131 -8.11 -27.81 30.70
C GLU A 131 -9.01 -28.39 31.84
N GLN A 132 -9.99 -27.60 32.27
CA GLN A 132 -10.94 -28.09 33.31
C GLN A 132 -11.80 -29.22 32.78
N SER A 133 -12.19 -29.22 31.51
CA SER A 133 -12.94 -30.33 30.88
C SER A 133 -12.15 -31.62 30.91
N VAL A 134 -10.88 -31.60 30.58
CA VAL A 134 -9.98 -32.77 30.63
C VAL A 134 -9.87 -33.29 32.06
N VAL A 135 -9.62 -32.41 33.04
CA VAL A 135 -9.57 -32.83 34.48
C VAL A 135 -10.86 -33.47 34.93
N SER A 136 -12.02 -32.94 34.49
CA SER A 136 -13.32 -33.51 34.81
C SER A 136 -13.54 -34.87 34.16
N ALA A 137 -13.15 -35.03 32.89
CA ALA A 137 -13.25 -36.30 32.16
C ALA A 137 -12.33 -37.38 32.75
N GLU A 138 -11.08 -37.01 33.13
CA GLU A 138 -10.21 -37.94 33.87
C GLU A 138 -10.77 -38.41 35.17
N SER A 139 -11.37 -37.50 35.96
CA SER A 139 -12.01 -37.84 37.22
C SER A 139 -13.23 -38.75 37.03
N ALA A 140 -14.02 -38.51 35.99
CA ALA A 140 -15.17 -39.35 35.61
C ALA A 140 -14.68 -40.76 35.17
N LEU A 141 -13.60 -40.87 34.39
CA LEU A 141 -13.04 -42.14 34.01
C LEU A 141 -12.53 -42.93 35.22
N LYS A 142 -11.79 -42.32 36.13
CA LYS A 142 -11.34 -42.96 37.40
C LYS A 142 -12.49 -43.45 38.23
N ALA A 143 -13.58 -42.66 38.40
CA ALA A 143 -14.76 -43.08 39.14
C ALA A 143 -15.49 -44.24 38.45
N THR A 144 -15.58 -44.24 37.12
CA THR A 144 -16.21 -45.34 36.34
C THR A 144 -15.39 -46.63 36.42
N GLN A 145 -14.02 -46.55 36.36
CA GLN A 145 -13.12 -47.69 36.53
C GLN A 145 -13.26 -48.30 37.93
N ALA A 146 -13.26 -47.51 39.00
CA ALA A 146 -13.47 -47.96 40.36
C ALA A 146 -14.86 -48.63 40.52
N GLY A 147 -15.89 -48.09 39.88
CA GLY A 147 -17.25 -48.67 39.88
C GLY A 147 -17.29 -50.04 39.13
N PHE A 148 -16.51 -50.18 38.07
CA PHE A 148 -16.37 -51.47 37.36
C PHE A 148 -15.66 -52.53 38.21
N GLU A 149 -14.61 -52.17 38.93
CA GLU A 149 -13.86 -53.08 39.81
C GLU A 149 -14.75 -53.65 40.94
N VAL A 150 -15.69 -52.87 41.48
CA VAL A 150 -16.64 -53.30 42.49
C VAL A 150 -17.97 -53.86 41.92
N GLY A 151 -18.06 -53.99 40.58
CA GLY A 151 -19.18 -54.61 39.87
C GLY A 151 -20.44 -53.74 39.75
N THR A 152 -20.37 -52.42 40.02
CA THR A 152 -21.51 -51.46 39.94
C THR A 152 -21.61 -50.79 38.58
N ARG A 153 -20.61 -50.90 37.71
CA ARG A 153 -20.54 -50.36 36.36
C ARG A 153 -20.15 -51.43 35.34
N THR A 154 -20.48 -51.22 34.08
CA THR A 154 -20.17 -52.16 32.98
C THR A 154 -18.89 -51.74 32.25
N ILE A 155 -18.29 -52.67 31.51
CA ILE A 155 -17.13 -52.38 30.65
C ILE A 155 -17.48 -51.36 29.56
N VAL A 156 -18.75 -51.32 29.13
CA VAL A 156 -19.22 -50.30 28.13
C VAL A 156 -19.18 -48.92 28.73
N ASP A 157 -19.51 -48.75 30.04
CA ASP A 157 -19.41 -47.46 30.72
C ASP A 157 -17.98 -46.98 30.78
N VAL A 158 -16.99 -47.85 31.02
CA VAL A 158 -15.58 -47.52 31.03
C VAL A 158 -15.13 -47.10 29.64
N LEU A 159 -15.54 -47.82 28.57
CA LEU A 159 -15.23 -47.49 27.21
C LEU A 159 -15.77 -46.11 26.81
N ASN A 160 -17.02 -45.82 27.17
CA ASN A 160 -17.65 -44.53 26.93
C ASN A 160 -16.93 -43.40 27.67
N SER A 161 -16.54 -43.59 28.92
CA SER A 161 -15.76 -42.60 29.68
C SER A 161 -14.38 -42.37 29.10
N THR A 162 -13.75 -43.42 28.59
CA THR A 162 -12.46 -43.34 27.89
C THR A 162 -12.60 -42.54 26.61
N GLN A 163 -13.64 -42.80 25.80
CA GLN A 163 -13.89 -42.01 24.58
C GLN A 163 -14.16 -40.52 24.91
N ASN A 164 -14.88 -40.25 26.00
CA ASN A 164 -15.17 -38.87 26.41
C ASN A 164 -13.89 -38.13 26.83
N LEU A 165 -12.95 -38.80 27.52
CA LEU A 165 -11.65 -38.25 27.84
C LEU A 165 -10.84 -37.89 26.59
N TYR A 166 -10.83 -38.74 25.54
CA TYR A 166 -10.12 -38.48 24.30
C TYR A 166 -10.79 -37.39 23.43
N ARG A 167 -12.03 -37.01 23.74
CA ARG A 167 -12.73 -35.91 23.05
C ARG A 167 -12.64 -34.57 23.80
N ALA A 168 -12.32 -34.59 25.06
CA ALA A 168 -12.22 -33.39 25.90
C ALA A 168 -10.93 -32.61 25.62
#